data_2ca8906f2929afd1408d634bfdfeeed5
#
_entry.id   2ca8906f2929afd1408d634bfdfeeed5
#
_cell.length_a   1.000
_cell.length_b   1.000
_cell.length_c   1.000
_cell.angle_alpha   90.00
_cell.angle_beta   90.00
_cell.angle_gamma   90.00
#
_symmetry.space_group_name_H-M   'P 1'
#
loop_
_entity.id
_entity.type
_entity.pdbx_description
1 polymer ?
#
loop_
_entity_poly.entity_id
_entity_poly.type
_entity_poly.pdbx_seq_one_letter_code
_entity_poly.pdbx_strand_id
1 'polypeptide(L)'
;MRILIIDDEPYVEALIKGWFRSSDHELNFLQSGAPLMREDATFVKKYDVVIIDKQLPEVDGLQIGKHLKENYPELVTIMVTGFESTETLVSAFRDSHFDDYISKPFDSRKLQDSLLRAQRLVEERHALTSEYKLNESLRLRTIETPKQLVGQSPRFLEMMALIEKFAPLDGPILIRGETGTGKELVAREIYKRSRRQHGSFVPVNCGAIPAELFESELFGHEKGAFTGAIGKKEGLVKLADGGTLFLDEIGDTPLALQVKLLRMLQEGEILSVGSNRQQKVNVRVISATNQKLEDQIKVKDFREDLLYRLNVFTIYLPPLRERQEDLPMLIQHFIQKNSTLNPRVVGVDPNALEMLSHWPWEGNIRELENVIQRTCALAESEYLRPEDFKEIYHELVKGHPKFVVPKDTGNEESGEVSSSMGSPFTLISNNRSFAKHSEQLWHVFRENNWKLWQVDNRDEVRQMLTEWLETATYVKVGHFGRIQTARDQVLPV
;
A
#
# COMPACT_ATOMS: atom_id res chain seq x y z
N MET A 1 2.49 31.01 9.70
CA MET A 1 1.17 31.00 9.04
C MET A 1 0.96 32.33 8.32
N ARG A 2 0.26 32.29 7.18
CA ARG A 2 -0.18 33.50 6.47
C ARG A 2 -1.62 33.81 6.87
N ILE A 3 -1.82 34.99 7.44
CA ILE A 3 -3.07 35.40 8.07
C ILE A 3 -3.62 36.62 7.36
N LEU A 4 -4.86 36.55 6.92
CA LEU A 4 -5.60 37.69 6.38
C LEU A 4 -6.56 38.20 7.45
N ILE A 5 -6.54 39.52 7.73
CA ILE A 5 -7.40 40.16 8.70
C ILE A 5 -8.27 41.19 7.96
N ILE A 6 -9.57 41.14 8.21
CA ILE A 6 -10.57 42.01 7.60
C ILE A 6 -11.27 42.75 8.71
N ASP A 7 -10.96 44.04 8.80
CA ASP A 7 -11.52 44.96 9.79
C ASP A 7 -11.47 46.39 9.19
N ASP A 8 -12.55 47.13 9.25
CA ASP A 8 -12.67 48.47 8.65
C ASP A 8 -12.02 49.56 9.51
N GLU A 9 -11.63 49.23 10.74
CA GLU A 9 -11.00 50.17 11.66
C GLU A 9 -9.47 50.23 11.49
N PRO A 10 -8.87 51.30 10.95
CA PRO A 10 -7.43 51.36 10.65
C PRO A 10 -6.53 51.22 11.88
N TYR A 11 -7.03 51.55 13.09
CA TYR A 11 -6.25 51.40 14.32
C TYR A 11 -6.04 49.93 14.71
N VAL A 12 -6.96 49.01 14.33
CA VAL A 12 -6.85 47.57 14.59
C VAL A 12 -5.64 46.98 13.87
N GLU A 13 -5.39 47.39 12.65
CA GLU A 13 -4.20 47.05 11.88
C GLU A 13 -2.91 47.44 12.62
N ALA A 14 -2.83 48.71 13.06
CA ALA A 14 -1.66 49.21 13.77
C ALA A 14 -1.42 48.48 15.10
N LEU A 15 -2.51 48.16 15.82
CA LEU A 15 -2.50 47.46 17.10
C LEU A 15 -1.99 46.02 16.92
N ILE A 16 -2.55 45.25 16.00
CA ILE A 16 -2.19 43.87 15.75
C ILE A 16 -0.77 43.76 15.22
N LYS A 17 -0.36 44.60 14.26
CA LYS A 17 1.03 44.66 13.81
C LYS A 17 2.00 44.96 14.95
N GLY A 18 1.59 45.80 15.91
CA GLY A 18 2.36 46.09 17.12
C GLY A 18 2.58 44.84 18.00
N TRP A 19 1.55 44.05 18.20
CA TRP A 19 1.60 42.82 19.02
C TRP A 19 2.43 41.71 18.40
N PHE A 20 2.47 41.59 17.06
CA PHE A 20 3.09 40.50 16.32
C PHE A 20 4.41 40.89 15.62
N ARG A 21 5.06 41.99 16.02
CA ARG A 21 6.34 42.45 15.42
C ARG A 21 7.46 41.41 15.43
N SER A 22 7.48 40.51 16.43
CA SER A 22 8.52 39.49 16.60
C SER A 22 8.02 38.08 16.28
N SER A 23 6.87 37.94 15.62
CA SER A 23 6.29 36.64 15.27
C SER A 23 6.66 36.22 13.84
N ASP A 24 6.72 34.93 13.58
CA ASP A 24 6.92 34.35 12.25
C ASP A 24 5.63 34.32 11.40
N HIS A 25 4.59 35.08 11.78
CA HIS A 25 3.34 35.15 11.04
C HIS A 25 3.39 36.26 10.00
N GLU A 26 2.99 35.93 8.77
CA GLU A 26 2.78 36.93 7.71
C GLU A 26 1.35 37.48 7.81
N LEU A 27 1.23 38.74 8.17
CA LEU A 27 -0.06 39.42 8.37
C LEU A 27 -0.39 40.33 7.20
N ASN A 28 -1.58 40.13 6.61
CA ASN A 28 -2.14 41.01 5.59
C ASN A 28 -3.50 41.53 6.04
N PHE A 29 -3.84 42.74 5.65
CA PHE A 29 -5.04 43.43 6.10
C PHE A 29 -5.89 43.89 4.91
N LEU A 30 -7.20 43.79 5.05
CA LEU A 30 -8.19 44.40 4.15
C LEU A 30 -9.19 45.22 4.99
N GLN A 31 -9.53 46.40 4.51
CA GLN A 31 -10.52 47.28 5.15
C GLN A 31 -11.97 46.99 4.70
N SER A 32 -12.16 46.09 3.72
CA SER A 32 -13.46 45.71 3.18
C SER A 32 -13.48 44.24 2.84
N GLY A 33 -14.63 43.60 3.08
CA GLY A 33 -14.88 42.23 2.69
C GLY A 33 -15.30 42.01 1.23
N ALA A 34 -15.63 43.09 0.51
CA ALA A 34 -16.12 42.99 -0.86
C ALA A 34 -15.21 42.23 -1.85
N PRO A 35 -13.86 42.35 -1.76
CA PRO A 35 -12.98 41.57 -2.62
C PRO A 35 -13.08 40.06 -2.47
N LEU A 36 -13.51 39.57 -1.29
CA LEU A 36 -13.63 38.13 -1.02
C LEU A 36 -14.93 37.52 -1.56
N MET A 37 -15.92 38.36 -1.84
CA MET A 37 -17.22 37.92 -2.38
C MET A 37 -17.20 37.77 -3.91
N ARG A 38 -16.10 38.04 -4.57
CA ARG A 38 -15.96 37.89 -6.03
C ARG A 38 -15.70 36.45 -6.39
N GLU A 39 -16.23 35.97 -7.50
CA GLU A 39 -16.02 34.59 -8.01
C GLU A 39 -14.55 34.29 -8.31
N ASP A 40 -13.73 35.31 -8.60
CA ASP A 40 -12.31 35.21 -8.92
C ASP A 40 -11.37 35.45 -7.72
N ALA A 41 -11.88 35.40 -6.48
CA ALA A 41 -11.11 35.63 -5.25
C ALA A 41 -10.07 34.55 -4.94
N THR A 42 -9.36 34.02 -5.96
CA THR A 42 -8.37 32.96 -5.84
C THR A 42 -7.16 33.37 -4.99
N PHE A 43 -6.92 34.64 -4.75
CA PHE A 43 -5.84 35.12 -3.89
C PHE A 43 -5.99 34.67 -2.42
N VAL A 44 -7.21 34.28 -2.00
CA VAL A 44 -7.49 33.76 -0.66
C VAL A 44 -6.76 32.45 -0.41
N LYS A 45 -6.52 31.63 -1.43
CA LYS A 45 -5.83 30.33 -1.33
C LYS A 45 -4.40 30.41 -0.78
N LYS A 46 -3.80 31.58 -0.78
CA LYS A 46 -2.45 31.77 -0.22
C LYS A 46 -2.44 31.92 1.31
N TYR A 47 -3.61 32.12 1.95
CA TYR A 47 -3.72 32.27 3.38
C TYR A 47 -4.11 30.97 4.06
N ASP A 48 -3.62 30.80 5.29
CA ASP A 48 -3.92 29.67 6.15
C ASP A 48 -5.12 29.97 7.06
N VAL A 49 -5.22 31.24 7.49
CA VAL A 49 -6.24 31.74 8.44
C VAL A 49 -6.81 33.06 7.92
N VAL A 50 -8.12 33.23 8.03
CA VAL A 50 -8.81 34.53 7.79
C VAL A 50 -9.55 34.94 9.06
N ILE A 51 -9.25 36.14 9.56
CA ILE A 51 -9.93 36.77 10.70
C ILE A 51 -10.85 37.82 10.16
N ILE A 52 -12.13 37.79 10.51
CA ILE A 52 -13.18 38.60 9.91
C ILE A 52 -13.94 39.32 11.00
N ASP A 53 -13.97 40.66 10.95
CA ASP A 53 -14.92 41.41 11.77
C ASP A 53 -16.37 41.12 11.32
N LYS A 54 -17.24 40.89 12.26
CA LYS A 54 -18.65 40.70 12.00
C LYS A 54 -19.30 41.96 11.39
N GLN A 55 -18.95 43.14 11.92
CA GLN A 55 -19.55 44.42 11.51
C GLN A 55 -18.64 45.12 10.48
N LEU A 56 -18.85 44.81 9.22
CA LEU A 56 -18.18 45.47 8.11
C LEU A 56 -19.18 46.31 7.34
N PRO A 57 -18.79 47.50 6.79
CA PRO A 57 -19.72 48.45 6.22
C PRO A 57 -20.44 47.99 4.94
N GLU A 58 -19.83 47.13 4.12
CA GLU A 58 -20.35 46.75 2.80
C GLU A 58 -20.98 45.37 2.77
N VAL A 59 -20.41 44.41 3.51
CA VAL A 59 -20.83 43.01 3.53
C VAL A 59 -20.70 42.48 4.95
N ASP A 60 -21.76 41.86 5.50
CA ASP A 60 -21.71 41.28 6.83
C ASP A 60 -20.64 40.16 6.90
N GLY A 61 -19.80 40.20 7.94
CA GLY A 61 -18.74 39.20 8.16
C GLY A 61 -19.26 37.75 8.18
N LEU A 62 -20.51 37.51 8.62
CA LEU A 62 -21.15 36.19 8.57
C LEU A 62 -21.35 35.70 7.13
N GLN A 63 -21.73 36.60 6.19
CA GLN A 63 -21.88 36.24 4.79
C GLN A 63 -20.52 35.90 4.15
N ILE A 64 -19.49 36.68 4.50
CA ILE A 64 -18.12 36.40 4.03
C ILE A 64 -17.63 35.05 4.53
N GLY A 65 -17.79 34.76 5.83
CA GLY A 65 -17.39 33.49 6.41
C GLY A 65 -18.06 32.29 5.75
N LYS A 66 -19.37 32.40 5.51
CA LYS A 66 -20.13 31.38 4.78
C LYS A 66 -19.61 31.17 3.35
N HIS A 67 -19.40 32.26 2.61
CA HIS A 67 -18.87 32.22 1.24
C HIS A 67 -17.48 31.58 1.20
N LEU A 68 -16.61 31.94 2.14
CA LEU A 68 -15.26 31.35 2.22
C LEU A 68 -15.30 29.86 2.55
N LYS A 69 -16.17 29.42 3.44
CA LYS A 69 -16.30 28.00 3.77
C LYS A 69 -16.89 27.16 2.65
N GLU A 70 -17.80 27.73 1.86
CA GLU A 70 -18.37 27.05 0.69
C GLU A 70 -17.35 26.87 -0.43
N ASN A 71 -16.43 27.83 -0.63
CA ASN A 71 -15.48 27.83 -1.75
C ASN A 71 -14.05 27.39 -1.36
N TYR A 72 -13.67 27.52 -0.08
CA TYR A 72 -12.34 27.24 0.46
C TYR A 72 -12.45 26.48 1.80
N PRO A 73 -12.93 25.22 1.84
CA PRO A 73 -13.22 24.48 3.07
C PRO A 73 -11.98 24.22 3.93
N GLU A 74 -10.79 24.20 3.34
CA GLU A 74 -9.52 24.05 4.04
C GLU A 74 -9.10 25.29 4.83
N LEU A 75 -9.65 26.46 4.50
CA LEU A 75 -9.30 27.73 5.14
C LEU A 75 -9.86 27.79 6.56
N VAL A 76 -9.02 28.14 7.53
CA VAL A 76 -9.48 28.38 8.91
C VAL A 76 -10.02 29.79 9.03
N THR A 77 -11.25 29.93 9.54
CA THR A 77 -11.94 31.21 9.65
C THR A 77 -12.25 31.54 11.11
N ILE A 78 -11.86 32.73 11.54
CA ILE A 78 -12.08 33.24 12.90
C ILE A 78 -12.96 34.52 12.80
N MET A 79 -14.04 34.55 13.57
CA MET A 79 -14.89 35.75 13.63
C MET A 79 -14.52 36.64 14.81
N VAL A 80 -14.43 37.94 14.57
CA VAL A 80 -14.34 38.95 15.63
C VAL A 80 -15.72 39.57 15.82
N THR A 81 -16.20 39.66 17.06
CA THR A 81 -17.57 40.12 17.36
C THR A 81 -17.67 40.92 18.67
N GLY A 82 -18.53 41.93 18.68
CA GLY A 82 -18.86 42.71 19.86
C GLY A 82 -20.05 42.20 20.69
N PHE A 83 -20.54 40.96 20.46
CA PHE A 83 -21.71 40.43 21.18
C PHE A 83 -21.41 40.10 22.64
N GLU A 84 -22.27 40.56 23.57
CA GLU A 84 -22.15 40.29 25.01
C GLU A 84 -22.87 39.03 25.50
N SER A 85 -23.76 38.39 24.70
CA SER A 85 -24.54 37.24 25.16
C SER A 85 -24.10 35.89 24.52
N THR A 86 -23.90 34.88 25.37
CA THR A 86 -23.45 33.52 25.00
C THR A 86 -24.46 32.78 24.15
N GLU A 87 -25.78 33.05 24.33
CA GLU A 87 -26.88 32.34 23.61
C GLU A 87 -26.95 32.79 22.13
N THR A 88 -26.72 34.05 21.84
CA THR A 88 -26.70 34.58 20.47
C THR A 88 -25.45 34.15 19.71
N LEU A 89 -24.33 33.94 20.43
CA LEU A 89 -23.11 33.39 19.87
C LEU A 89 -23.28 31.93 19.44
N VAL A 90 -23.90 31.09 20.27
CA VAL A 90 -24.11 29.66 19.99
C VAL A 90 -25.03 29.45 18.79
N SER A 91 -26.09 30.28 18.62
CA SER A 91 -26.96 30.19 17.45
C SER A 91 -26.25 30.65 16.17
N ALA A 92 -25.51 31.78 16.24
CA ALA A 92 -24.71 32.28 15.12
C ALA A 92 -23.59 31.28 14.73
N PHE A 93 -23.05 30.53 15.68
CA PHE A 93 -22.00 29.54 15.45
C PHE A 93 -22.51 28.29 14.71
N ARG A 94 -23.74 27.84 15.00
CA ARG A 94 -24.37 26.69 14.32
C ARG A 94 -24.65 26.97 12.84
N ASP A 95 -24.94 28.22 12.50
CA ASP A 95 -25.42 28.58 11.16
C ASP A 95 -24.32 29.20 10.27
N SER A 96 -23.18 29.66 10.83
CA SER A 96 -22.21 30.51 10.12
C SER A 96 -20.88 29.84 9.72
N HIS A 97 -20.63 28.60 10.12
CA HIS A 97 -19.47 27.83 9.64
C HIS A 97 -18.06 28.40 9.99
N PHE A 98 -17.93 29.23 11.05
CA PHE A 98 -16.64 29.67 11.55
C PHE A 98 -15.96 28.60 12.41
N ASP A 99 -14.63 28.54 12.41
CA ASP A 99 -13.84 27.58 13.21
C ASP A 99 -13.58 28.09 14.64
N ASP A 100 -13.48 29.42 14.83
CA ASP A 100 -13.29 30.07 16.14
C ASP A 100 -13.86 31.47 16.15
N TYR A 101 -13.92 32.08 17.33
CA TYR A 101 -14.34 33.48 17.50
C TYR A 101 -13.56 34.21 18.57
N ILE A 102 -13.49 35.55 18.45
CA ILE A 102 -12.87 36.46 19.39
C ILE A 102 -13.85 37.54 19.75
N SER A 103 -14.17 37.71 21.04
CA SER A 103 -15.06 38.79 21.51
C SER A 103 -14.30 40.11 21.69
N LYS A 104 -14.83 41.20 21.12
CA LYS A 104 -14.39 42.60 21.40
C LYS A 104 -14.86 43.01 22.83
N PRO A 105 -14.06 43.71 23.65
CA PRO A 105 -12.67 44.03 23.41
C PRO A 105 -11.73 42.81 23.59
N PHE A 106 -10.73 42.73 22.74
CA PHE A 106 -9.72 41.67 22.86
C PHE A 106 -8.32 42.28 23.03
N ASP A 107 -7.43 41.49 23.63
CA ASP A 107 -6.04 41.83 23.82
C ASP A 107 -5.14 40.84 23.04
N SER A 108 -3.83 41.11 23.09
CA SER A 108 -2.85 40.26 22.41
C SER A 108 -2.93 38.80 22.83
N ARG A 109 -3.28 38.51 24.10
CA ARG A 109 -3.35 37.13 24.65
C ARG A 109 -4.52 36.37 24.04
N LYS A 110 -5.72 36.98 24.01
CA LYS A 110 -6.91 36.33 23.40
C LYS A 110 -6.70 36.02 21.91
N LEU A 111 -6.05 36.95 21.19
CA LEU A 111 -5.73 36.75 19.77
C LEU A 111 -4.68 35.63 19.61
N GLN A 112 -3.64 35.59 20.44
CA GLN A 112 -2.63 34.52 20.42
C GLN A 112 -3.24 33.14 20.72
N ASP A 113 -4.10 33.04 21.73
CA ASP A 113 -4.78 31.79 22.07
C ASP A 113 -5.65 31.27 20.92
N SER A 114 -6.37 32.15 20.23
CA SER A 114 -7.15 31.80 19.05
C SER A 114 -6.26 31.36 17.88
N LEU A 115 -5.15 32.06 17.64
CA LEU A 115 -4.19 31.66 16.59
C LEU A 115 -3.50 30.33 16.88
N LEU A 116 -3.23 29.99 18.15
CA LEU A 116 -2.71 28.67 18.55
C LEU A 116 -3.73 27.54 18.24
N ARG A 117 -5.03 27.79 18.48
CA ARG A 117 -6.08 26.84 18.10
C ARG A 117 -6.18 26.71 16.58
N ALA A 118 -6.15 27.84 15.86
CA ALA A 118 -6.16 27.88 14.41
C ALA A 118 -4.96 27.13 13.81
N GLN A 119 -3.78 27.27 14.38
CA GLN A 119 -2.59 26.56 13.91
C GLN A 119 -2.76 25.05 13.98
N ARG A 120 -3.30 24.51 15.08
CA ARG A 120 -3.60 23.08 15.21
C ARG A 120 -4.61 22.61 14.14
N LEU A 121 -5.67 23.39 13.89
CA LEU A 121 -6.65 23.07 12.86
C LEU A 121 -6.04 23.10 11.44
N VAL A 122 -5.14 24.05 11.16
CA VAL A 122 -4.40 24.11 9.89
C VAL A 122 -3.50 22.88 9.74
N GLU A 123 -2.75 22.52 10.77
CA GLU A 123 -1.87 21.35 10.78
C GLU A 123 -2.67 20.05 10.57
N GLU A 124 -3.80 19.87 11.28
CA GLU A 124 -4.69 18.72 11.12
C GLU A 124 -5.28 18.64 9.70
N ARG A 125 -5.74 19.77 9.14
CA ARG A 125 -6.29 19.83 7.77
C ARG A 125 -5.22 19.55 6.72
N HIS A 126 -4.00 20.10 6.90
CA HIS A 126 -2.87 19.82 6.01
C HIS A 126 -2.41 18.37 6.10
N ALA A 127 -2.39 17.75 7.27
CA ALA A 127 -2.08 16.34 7.45
C ALA A 127 -3.10 15.47 6.72
N LEU A 128 -4.39 15.69 6.93
CA LEU A 128 -5.47 14.98 6.23
C LEU A 128 -5.42 15.18 4.72
N THR A 129 -5.17 16.42 4.26
CA THR A 129 -5.05 16.72 2.82
C THR A 129 -3.78 16.13 2.22
N SER A 130 -2.68 16.10 2.97
CA SER A 130 -1.41 15.50 2.53
C SER A 130 -1.51 13.97 2.46
N GLU A 131 -2.14 13.32 3.44
CA GLU A 131 -2.45 11.89 3.39
C GLU A 131 -3.40 11.56 2.24
N TYR A 132 -4.42 12.38 2.01
CA TYR A 132 -5.34 12.20 0.89
C TYR A 132 -4.64 12.37 -0.46
N LYS A 133 -3.83 13.44 -0.64
CA LYS A 133 -3.03 13.68 -1.86
C LYS A 133 -1.92 12.65 -2.05
N LEU A 134 -1.29 12.19 -0.96
CA LEU A 134 -0.31 11.11 -1.00
C LEU A 134 -1.00 9.80 -1.41
N ASN A 135 -2.15 9.49 -0.83
CA ASN A 135 -2.94 8.32 -1.19
C ASN A 135 -3.49 8.42 -2.62
N GLU A 136 -3.90 9.59 -3.08
CA GLU A 136 -4.34 9.82 -4.46
C GLU A 136 -3.17 9.77 -5.44
N SER A 137 -2.03 10.36 -5.12
CA SER A 137 -0.81 10.29 -5.95
C SER A 137 -0.21 8.88 -5.96
N LEU A 138 -0.31 8.14 -4.85
CA LEU A 138 0.03 6.73 -4.79
C LEU A 138 -0.96 5.88 -5.62
N ARG A 139 -2.25 6.22 -5.61
CA ARG A 139 -3.27 5.61 -6.49
C ARG A 139 -3.00 5.89 -7.96
N LEU A 140 -2.63 7.12 -8.34
CA LEU A 140 -2.29 7.50 -9.72
C LEU A 140 -0.94 6.93 -10.19
N ARG A 141 0.07 6.85 -9.30
CA ARG A 141 1.36 6.19 -9.58
C ARG A 141 1.26 4.67 -9.67
N THR A 142 0.22 4.07 -9.09
CA THR A 142 -0.03 2.61 -9.19
C THR A 142 -0.47 2.18 -10.60
N ILE A 143 -0.67 3.11 -11.54
CA ILE A 143 -1.02 2.82 -12.95
C ILE A 143 0.23 2.51 -13.81
N GLU A 144 1.45 2.83 -13.37
CA GLU A 144 2.63 2.85 -14.27
C GLU A 144 3.60 1.68 -14.17
N THR A 145 3.48 0.77 -13.23
CA THR A 145 4.21 -0.50 -13.32
C THR A 145 3.21 -1.65 -13.33
N PRO A 146 3.19 -2.50 -14.35
CA PRO A 146 2.34 -3.68 -14.33
C PRO A 146 2.81 -4.58 -13.20
N LYS A 147 2.19 -4.44 -12.02
CA LYS A 147 2.36 -5.38 -10.92
C LYS A 147 1.88 -6.73 -11.45
N GLN A 148 2.82 -7.61 -11.73
CA GLN A 148 2.55 -8.92 -12.31
C GLN A 148 2.55 -9.98 -11.21
N LEU A 149 1.62 -10.93 -11.31
CA LEU A 149 1.66 -12.13 -10.50
C LEU A 149 2.83 -13.01 -10.97
N VAL A 150 3.70 -13.39 -10.02
CA VAL A 150 4.90 -14.18 -10.27
C VAL A 150 4.82 -15.48 -9.51
N GLY A 151 4.99 -16.62 -10.20
CA GLY A 151 4.99 -17.94 -9.60
C GLY A 151 4.84 -19.05 -10.64
N GLN A 152 5.24 -20.27 -10.26
CA GLN A 152 5.15 -21.50 -11.05
C GLN A 152 4.84 -22.71 -10.17
N SER A 153 4.75 -22.56 -8.85
CA SER A 153 4.42 -23.66 -7.94
C SER A 153 3.05 -24.27 -8.25
N PRO A 154 2.80 -25.54 -7.95
CA PRO A 154 1.51 -26.17 -8.16
C PRO A 154 0.35 -25.39 -7.51
N ARG A 155 0.55 -24.89 -6.28
CA ARG A 155 -0.42 -24.07 -5.55
C ARG A 155 -0.73 -22.75 -6.27
N PHE A 156 0.30 -22.11 -6.83
CA PHE A 156 0.12 -20.88 -7.61
C PHE A 156 -0.65 -21.16 -8.91
N LEU A 157 -0.33 -22.25 -9.62
CA LEU A 157 -1.02 -22.63 -10.86
C LEU A 157 -2.49 -23.02 -10.61
N GLU A 158 -2.80 -23.73 -9.53
CA GLU A 158 -4.18 -24.01 -9.10
C GLU A 158 -4.96 -22.71 -8.88
N MET A 159 -4.37 -21.75 -8.17
CA MET A 159 -4.98 -20.42 -7.96
C MET A 159 -5.23 -19.70 -9.30
N MET A 160 -4.25 -19.71 -10.21
CA MET A 160 -4.39 -19.08 -11.54
C MET A 160 -5.51 -19.73 -12.37
N ALA A 161 -5.66 -21.04 -12.32
CA ALA A 161 -6.76 -21.75 -12.98
C ALA A 161 -8.13 -21.34 -12.42
N LEU A 162 -8.25 -21.11 -11.09
CA LEU A 162 -9.48 -20.56 -10.52
C LEU A 162 -9.75 -19.13 -10.97
N ILE A 163 -8.71 -18.28 -11.05
CA ILE A 163 -8.84 -16.92 -11.58
C ILE A 163 -9.37 -16.96 -13.00
N GLU A 164 -8.80 -17.79 -13.89
CA GLU A 164 -9.26 -17.93 -15.27
C GLU A 164 -10.72 -18.39 -15.37
N LYS A 165 -11.13 -19.29 -14.51
CA LYS A 165 -12.50 -19.82 -14.47
C LYS A 165 -13.51 -18.80 -13.96
N PHE A 166 -13.17 -18.01 -12.91
CA PHE A 166 -14.11 -17.12 -12.22
C PHE A 166 -14.09 -15.70 -12.78
N ALA A 167 -13.00 -15.23 -13.38
CA ALA A 167 -12.89 -13.88 -13.90
C ALA A 167 -13.98 -13.49 -14.91
N PRO A 168 -14.39 -14.34 -15.87
CA PRO A 168 -15.45 -14.01 -16.83
C PRO A 168 -16.87 -13.98 -16.23
N LEU A 169 -17.05 -14.50 -15.00
CA LEU A 169 -18.34 -14.57 -14.32
C LEU A 169 -18.62 -13.26 -13.59
N ASP A 170 -19.86 -12.78 -13.62
CA ASP A 170 -20.25 -11.50 -13.00
C ASP A 170 -20.54 -11.61 -11.48
N GLY A 171 -20.48 -12.79 -10.91
CA GLY A 171 -20.72 -13.01 -9.49
C GLY A 171 -19.64 -12.42 -8.58
N PRO A 172 -19.97 -12.16 -7.31
CA PRO A 172 -19.00 -11.73 -6.30
C PRO A 172 -17.88 -12.77 -6.11
N ILE A 173 -16.65 -12.26 -5.87
CA ILE A 173 -15.48 -13.10 -5.58
C ILE A 173 -14.91 -12.70 -4.24
N LEU A 174 -14.68 -13.68 -3.36
CA LEU A 174 -14.01 -13.52 -2.09
C LEU A 174 -12.60 -14.10 -2.16
N ILE A 175 -11.60 -13.24 -1.96
CA ILE A 175 -10.19 -13.59 -1.93
C ILE A 175 -9.77 -13.75 -0.47
N ARG A 176 -9.31 -14.94 -0.09
CA ARG A 176 -8.83 -15.24 1.26
C ARG A 176 -7.34 -15.51 1.24
N GLY A 177 -6.60 -14.94 2.17
CA GLY A 177 -5.17 -15.18 2.30
C GLY A 177 -4.54 -14.27 3.34
N GLU A 178 -3.42 -14.68 3.87
CA GLU A 178 -2.68 -13.93 4.87
C GLU A 178 -2.27 -12.54 4.39
N THR A 179 -1.92 -11.68 5.33
CA THR A 179 -1.37 -10.35 5.01
C THR A 179 -0.10 -10.50 4.17
N GLY A 180 0.04 -9.67 3.13
CA GLY A 180 1.24 -9.67 2.28
C GLY A 180 1.30 -10.77 1.21
N THR A 181 0.26 -11.60 1.02
CA THR A 181 0.22 -12.66 -0.02
C THR A 181 -0.06 -12.14 -1.43
N GLY A 182 -0.48 -10.87 -1.58
CA GLY A 182 -0.77 -10.25 -2.89
C GLY A 182 -2.25 -10.27 -3.29
N LYS A 183 -3.18 -10.23 -2.35
CA LYS A 183 -4.64 -10.22 -2.58
C LYS A 183 -5.08 -9.15 -3.59
N GLU A 184 -4.52 -7.94 -3.49
CA GLU A 184 -4.82 -6.85 -4.45
C GLU A 184 -4.37 -7.19 -5.88
N LEU A 185 -3.20 -7.84 -6.05
CA LEU A 185 -2.71 -8.25 -7.37
C LEU A 185 -3.64 -9.27 -8.01
N VAL A 186 -4.14 -10.22 -7.22
CA VAL A 186 -5.13 -11.20 -7.66
C VAL A 186 -6.44 -10.51 -8.05
N ALA A 187 -6.93 -9.55 -7.27
CA ALA A 187 -8.13 -8.78 -7.61
C ALA A 187 -7.97 -8.03 -8.94
N ARG A 188 -6.80 -7.40 -9.18
CA ARG A 188 -6.48 -6.73 -10.44
C ARG A 188 -6.39 -7.70 -11.61
N GLU A 189 -5.84 -8.91 -11.40
CA GLU A 189 -5.76 -9.94 -12.44
C GLU A 189 -7.14 -10.49 -12.80
N ILE A 190 -8.03 -10.70 -11.81
CA ILE A 190 -9.44 -11.04 -12.02
C ILE A 190 -10.14 -9.95 -12.84
N TYR A 191 -9.94 -8.67 -12.48
CA TYR A 191 -10.53 -7.56 -13.23
C TYR A 191 -10.06 -7.52 -14.68
N LYS A 192 -8.74 -7.63 -14.94
CA LYS A 192 -8.15 -7.63 -16.30
C LYS A 192 -8.72 -8.74 -17.20
N ARG A 193 -9.04 -9.91 -16.63
CA ARG A 193 -9.61 -11.06 -17.34
C ARG A 193 -11.13 -11.09 -17.34
N SER A 194 -11.78 -10.10 -16.75
CA SER A 194 -13.23 -10.02 -16.64
C SER A 194 -13.89 -9.41 -17.88
N ARG A 195 -15.20 -9.60 -17.99
CA ARG A 195 -16.02 -8.90 -19.00
C ARG A 195 -16.08 -7.39 -18.78
N ARG A 196 -15.70 -6.91 -17.57
CA ARG A 196 -15.70 -5.50 -17.17
C ARG A 196 -14.31 -4.86 -17.21
N GLN A 197 -13.34 -5.46 -17.88
CA GLN A 197 -11.96 -4.99 -17.99
C GLN A 197 -11.81 -3.56 -18.56
N HIS A 198 -12.82 -3.06 -19.26
CA HIS A 198 -12.86 -1.69 -19.83
C HIS A 198 -13.62 -0.71 -18.94
N GLY A 199 -14.26 -1.17 -17.86
CA GLY A 199 -14.93 -0.33 -16.87
C GLY A 199 -13.95 0.22 -15.81
N SER A 200 -14.48 0.89 -14.81
CA SER A 200 -13.66 1.37 -13.68
C SER A 200 -13.24 0.21 -12.77
N PHE A 201 -12.02 0.28 -12.23
CA PHE A 201 -11.58 -0.54 -11.09
C PHE A 201 -11.34 0.37 -9.89
N VAL A 202 -12.23 0.30 -8.91
CA VAL A 202 -12.20 1.17 -7.73
C VAL A 202 -11.77 0.35 -6.51
N PRO A 203 -10.50 0.46 -6.08
CA PRO A 203 -10.02 -0.19 -4.86
C PRO A 203 -10.38 0.63 -3.62
N VAL A 204 -10.87 -0.06 -2.59
CA VAL A 204 -11.20 0.51 -1.28
C VAL A 204 -10.59 -0.37 -0.21
N ASN A 205 -9.73 0.19 0.62
CA ASN A 205 -9.25 -0.50 1.82
C ASN A 205 -10.17 -0.15 2.99
N CYS A 206 -10.92 -1.15 3.48
CA CYS A 206 -11.92 -0.95 4.52
C CYS A 206 -11.31 -0.59 5.88
N GLY A 207 -10.10 -1.07 6.18
CA GLY A 207 -9.41 -0.74 7.43
C GLY A 207 -8.71 0.63 7.43
N ALA A 208 -8.50 1.24 6.25
CA ALA A 208 -7.80 2.52 6.15
C ALA A 208 -8.71 3.75 6.29
N ILE A 209 -10.02 3.58 6.19
CA ILE A 209 -10.99 4.68 6.27
C ILE A 209 -11.57 4.74 7.69
N PRO A 210 -11.49 5.89 8.39
CA PRO A 210 -12.15 6.06 9.68
C PRO A 210 -13.65 5.71 9.61
N ALA A 211 -14.18 4.99 10.61
CA ALA A 211 -15.55 4.47 10.62
C ALA A 211 -16.60 5.56 10.38
N GLU A 212 -16.38 6.77 10.89
CA GLU A 212 -17.28 7.92 10.77
C GLU A 212 -17.35 8.47 9.33
N LEU A 213 -16.26 8.34 8.56
CA LEU A 213 -16.18 8.81 7.19
C LEU A 213 -16.49 7.72 6.16
N PHE A 214 -16.39 6.46 6.57
CA PHE A 214 -16.48 5.31 5.67
C PHE A 214 -17.77 5.29 4.87
N GLU A 215 -18.90 5.57 5.51
CA GLU A 215 -20.21 5.61 4.87
C GLU A 215 -20.28 6.70 3.79
N SER A 216 -19.81 7.89 4.14
CA SER A 216 -19.77 9.04 3.24
C SER A 216 -18.82 8.81 2.06
N GLU A 217 -17.67 8.19 2.27
CA GLU A 217 -16.72 7.86 1.20
C GLU A 217 -17.29 6.80 0.25
N LEU A 218 -17.89 5.74 0.80
CA LEU A 218 -18.35 4.60 0.02
C LEU A 218 -19.64 4.90 -0.75
N PHE A 219 -20.64 5.52 -0.10
CA PHE A 219 -21.98 5.74 -0.67
C PHE A 219 -22.26 7.19 -1.07
N GLY A 220 -21.35 8.13 -0.70
CA GLY A 220 -21.54 9.56 -0.94
C GLY A 220 -22.46 10.24 0.05
N HIS A 221 -22.55 11.56 -0.03
CA HIS A 221 -23.44 12.34 0.83
C HIS A 221 -24.04 13.52 0.07
N GLU A 222 -25.22 13.95 0.52
CA GLU A 222 -25.85 15.20 0.10
C GLU A 222 -25.34 16.37 0.95
N LYS A 223 -25.46 17.59 0.41
CA LYS A 223 -25.08 18.81 1.15
C LYS A 223 -25.87 18.90 2.46
N GLY A 224 -25.17 19.11 3.58
CA GLY A 224 -25.79 19.24 4.91
C GLY A 224 -26.11 17.91 5.61
N ALA A 225 -25.65 16.78 5.10
CA ALA A 225 -25.93 15.47 5.68
C ALA A 225 -25.32 15.26 7.08
N PHE A 226 -24.22 15.95 7.39
CA PHE A 226 -23.58 15.96 8.71
C PHE A 226 -22.77 17.27 8.88
N THR A 227 -22.29 17.54 10.10
CA THR A 227 -21.43 18.68 10.40
C THR A 227 -20.13 18.58 9.60
N GLY A 228 -19.96 19.42 8.55
CA GLY A 228 -18.83 19.36 7.61
C GLY A 228 -19.19 18.90 6.19
N ALA A 229 -20.44 18.47 5.92
CA ALA A 229 -20.93 18.18 4.57
C ALA A 229 -21.28 19.48 3.80
N ILE A 230 -20.26 20.22 3.42
CA ILE A 230 -20.39 21.54 2.76
C ILE A 230 -20.97 21.41 1.34
N GLY A 231 -20.61 20.34 0.64
CA GLY A 231 -21.05 20.05 -0.72
C GLY A 231 -21.67 18.65 -0.86
N LYS A 232 -22.20 18.36 -2.03
CA LYS A 232 -22.57 17.01 -2.42
C LYS A 232 -21.31 16.26 -2.85
N LYS A 233 -21.14 15.00 -2.40
CA LYS A 233 -20.03 14.11 -2.81
C LYS A 233 -20.57 12.80 -3.38
N GLU A 234 -20.10 12.41 -4.54
CA GLU A 234 -20.38 11.08 -5.09
C GLU A 234 -19.53 10.03 -4.38
N GLY A 235 -20.16 8.88 -4.04
CA GLY A 235 -19.50 7.77 -3.37
C GLY A 235 -18.69 6.89 -4.33
N LEU A 236 -17.72 6.14 -3.76
CA LEU A 236 -16.84 5.22 -4.48
C LEU A 236 -17.64 4.10 -5.20
N VAL A 237 -18.77 3.66 -4.63
CA VAL A 237 -19.67 2.71 -5.31
C VAL A 237 -20.24 3.30 -6.60
N LYS A 238 -20.60 4.58 -6.61
CA LYS A 238 -21.10 5.24 -7.82
C LYS A 238 -20.01 5.40 -8.88
N LEU A 239 -18.77 5.67 -8.46
CA LEU A 239 -17.60 5.69 -9.37
C LEU A 239 -17.29 4.31 -9.97
N ALA A 240 -17.66 3.24 -9.28
CA ALA A 240 -17.52 1.87 -9.77
C ALA A 240 -18.68 1.39 -10.66
N ASP A 241 -19.70 2.22 -10.91
CA ASP A 241 -20.89 1.86 -11.70
C ASP A 241 -20.50 1.43 -13.13
N GLY A 242 -20.98 0.29 -13.57
CA GLY A 242 -20.57 -0.35 -14.82
C GLY A 242 -19.22 -1.09 -14.76
N GLY A 243 -18.48 -0.97 -13.67
CA GLY A 243 -17.14 -1.52 -13.45
C GLY A 243 -17.06 -2.52 -12.29
N THR A 244 -15.93 -2.45 -11.57
CA THR A 244 -15.60 -3.36 -10.46
C THR A 244 -15.19 -2.57 -9.22
N LEU A 245 -15.80 -2.89 -8.09
CA LEU A 245 -15.42 -2.41 -6.76
C LEU A 245 -14.58 -3.50 -6.07
N PHE A 246 -13.39 -3.14 -5.64
CA PHE A 246 -12.54 -4.03 -4.85
C PHE A 246 -12.52 -3.57 -3.39
N LEU A 247 -13.01 -4.41 -2.49
CA LEU A 247 -13.07 -4.17 -1.04
C LEU A 247 -11.96 -4.99 -0.36
N ASP A 248 -10.84 -4.34 -0.05
CA ASP A 248 -9.76 -4.97 0.71
C ASP A 248 -10.02 -4.89 2.20
N GLU A 249 -9.62 -5.94 2.93
CA GLU A 249 -9.84 -6.13 4.37
C GLU A 249 -11.33 -5.93 4.76
N ILE A 250 -12.23 -6.64 4.05
CA ILE A 250 -13.69 -6.54 4.23
C ILE A 250 -14.13 -6.89 5.67
N GLY A 251 -13.35 -7.66 6.42
CA GLY A 251 -13.58 -7.98 7.81
C GLY A 251 -13.54 -6.78 8.75
N ASP A 252 -12.87 -5.69 8.35
CA ASP A 252 -12.76 -4.46 9.14
C ASP A 252 -13.96 -3.50 8.93
N THR A 253 -14.94 -3.91 8.13
CA THR A 253 -16.12 -3.07 7.85
C THR A 253 -17.03 -2.98 9.05
N PRO A 254 -17.39 -1.78 9.55
CA PRO A 254 -18.33 -1.61 10.65
C PRO A 254 -19.71 -2.23 10.38
N LEU A 255 -20.35 -2.82 11.40
CA LEU A 255 -21.63 -3.53 11.28
C LEU A 255 -22.74 -2.70 10.60
N ALA A 256 -22.83 -1.41 10.91
CA ALA A 256 -23.80 -0.52 10.30
C ALA A 256 -23.68 -0.44 8.78
N LEU A 257 -22.44 -0.52 8.27
CA LEU A 257 -22.14 -0.46 6.84
C LEU A 257 -22.31 -1.79 6.15
N GLN A 258 -22.12 -2.90 6.87
CA GLN A 258 -22.38 -4.24 6.33
C GLN A 258 -23.83 -4.39 5.87
N VAL A 259 -24.80 -3.74 6.55
CA VAL A 259 -26.21 -3.72 6.13
C VAL A 259 -26.39 -3.00 4.78
N LYS A 260 -25.69 -1.88 4.58
CA LYS A 260 -25.76 -1.12 3.32
C LYS A 260 -25.07 -1.84 2.17
N LEU A 261 -23.92 -2.48 2.44
CA LEU A 261 -23.24 -3.36 1.48
C LEU A 261 -24.13 -4.53 1.07
N LEU A 262 -24.82 -5.14 2.01
CA LEU A 262 -25.76 -6.24 1.72
C LEU A 262 -26.87 -5.78 0.76
N ARG A 263 -27.48 -4.61 1.01
CA ARG A 263 -28.51 -4.05 0.11
C ARG A 263 -27.95 -3.80 -1.30
N MET A 264 -26.76 -3.20 -1.40
CA MET A 264 -26.09 -2.99 -2.68
C MET A 264 -25.88 -4.31 -3.43
N LEU A 265 -25.45 -5.38 -2.74
CA LEU A 265 -25.21 -6.69 -3.35
C LEU A 265 -26.51 -7.44 -3.73
N GLN A 266 -27.62 -7.18 -3.04
CA GLN A 266 -28.90 -7.87 -3.27
C GLN A 266 -29.78 -7.14 -4.29
N GLU A 267 -29.90 -5.83 -4.13
CA GLU A 267 -30.89 -4.99 -4.84
C GLU A 267 -30.22 -4.15 -5.94
N GLY A 268 -28.89 -4.02 -5.91
CA GLY A 268 -28.18 -3.10 -6.82
C GLY A 268 -28.52 -1.64 -6.55
N GLU A 269 -28.88 -1.30 -5.30
CA GLU A 269 -29.31 0.03 -4.91
C GLU A 269 -28.46 0.57 -3.76
N ILE A 270 -28.18 1.86 -3.83
CA ILE A 270 -27.45 2.61 -2.81
C ILE A 270 -28.24 3.83 -2.35
N LEU A 271 -27.97 4.26 -1.12
CA LEU A 271 -28.53 5.47 -0.55
C LEU A 271 -27.38 6.32 0.01
N SER A 272 -27.23 7.53 -0.54
CA SER A 272 -26.22 8.50 -0.05
C SER A 272 -26.65 9.03 1.33
N VAL A 273 -25.65 9.41 2.16
CA VAL A 273 -25.92 9.97 3.50
C VAL A 273 -26.71 11.26 3.37
N GLY A 274 -27.79 11.38 4.14
CA GLY A 274 -28.71 12.54 4.08
C GLY A 274 -29.68 12.54 2.89
N SER A 275 -29.68 11.51 2.05
CA SER A 275 -30.60 11.38 0.92
C SER A 275 -31.72 10.38 1.22
N ASN A 276 -32.94 10.68 0.75
CA ASN A 276 -34.06 9.72 0.72
C ASN A 276 -34.24 9.07 -0.66
N ARG A 277 -33.38 9.41 -1.63
CA ARG A 277 -33.48 8.89 -3.00
C ARG A 277 -32.53 7.73 -3.22
N GLN A 278 -33.09 6.55 -3.47
CA GLN A 278 -32.32 5.37 -3.91
C GLN A 278 -31.75 5.57 -5.31
N GLN A 279 -30.52 5.11 -5.51
CA GLN A 279 -29.82 5.15 -6.79
C GLN A 279 -29.46 3.73 -7.19
N LYS A 280 -29.83 3.34 -8.42
CA LYS A 280 -29.42 2.04 -8.97
C LYS A 280 -27.97 2.08 -9.42
N VAL A 281 -27.25 1.00 -9.16
CA VAL A 281 -25.84 0.81 -9.55
C VAL A 281 -25.66 -0.64 -10.04
N ASN A 282 -24.79 -0.80 -11.01
CA ASN A 282 -24.41 -2.11 -11.54
C ASN A 282 -22.91 -2.34 -11.33
N VAL A 283 -22.54 -2.82 -10.16
CA VAL A 283 -21.14 -2.97 -9.73
C VAL A 283 -20.81 -4.43 -9.48
N ARG A 284 -19.74 -4.92 -10.10
CA ARG A 284 -19.15 -6.21 -9.74
C ARG A 284 -18.31 -6.03 -8.47
N VAL A 285 -18.49 -6.91 -7.49
CA VAL A 285 -17.75 -6.84 -6.23
C VAL A 285 -16.70 -7.93 -6.16
N ILE A 286 -15.46 -7.55 -5.87
CA ILE A 286 -14.37 -8.43 -5.46
C ILE A 286 -14.01 -8.00 -4.04
N SER A 287 -14.00 -8.92 -3.09
CA SER A 287 -13.63 -8.64 -1.70
C SER A 287 -12.41 -9.47 -1.28
N ALA A 288 -11.61 -8.94 -0.37
CA ALA A 288 -10.45 -9.63 0.16
C ALA A 288 -10.41 -9.54 1.69
N THR A 289 -9.86 -10.57 2.33
CA THR A 289 -9.63 -10.58 3.78
C THR A 289 -8.51 -11.54 4.17
N ASN A 290 -7.80 -11.21 5.25
CA ASN A 290 -6.87 -12.09 5.95
C ASN A 290 -7.54 -12.75 7.16
N GLN A 291 -8.75 -12.34 7.53
CA GLN A 291 -9.44 -12.76 8.74
C GLN A 291 -10.36 -13.96 8.46
N LYS A 292 -10.61 -14.76 9.50
CA LYS A 292 -11.60 -15.83 9.48
C LYS A 292 -12.96 -15.22 9.79
N LEU A 293 -13.71 -14.82 8.74
CA LEU A 293 -15.02 -14.16 8.89
C LEU A 293 -16.02 -15.02 9.68
N GLU A 294 -15.90 -16.35 9.62
CA GLU A 294 -16.72 -17.30 10.39
C GLU A 294 -16.51 -17.13 11.91
N ASP A 295 -15.31 -16.76 12.35
CA ASP A 295 -15.05 -16.48 13.77
C ASP A 295 -15.61 -15.12 14.18
N GLN A 296 -15.54 -14.11 13.30
CA GLN A 296 -16.19 -12.81 13.54
C GLN A 296 -17.72 -12.90 13.62
N ILE A 297 -18.33 -13.79 12.85
CA ILE A 297 -19.78 -14.05 12.95
C ILE A 297 -20.16 -14.56 14.35
N LYS A 298 -19.35 -15.46 14.94
CA LYS A 298 -19.58 -15.98 16.29
C LYS A 298 -19.57 -14.89 17.36
N VAL A 299 -18.69 -13.89 17.21
CA VAL A 299 -18.61 -12.74 18.13
C VAL A 299 -19.49 -11.57 17.71
N LYS A 300 -20.28 -11.72 16.64
CA LYS A 300 -21.21 -10.73 16.08
C LYS A 300 -20.57 -9.46 15.53
N ASP A 301 -19.31 -9.52 15.10
CA ASP A 301 -18.62 -8.41 14.44
C ASP A 301 -18.78 -8.45 12.91
N PHE A 302 -19.21 -9.59 12.36
CA PHE A 302 -19.55 -9.74 10.96
C PHE A 302 -20.91 -10.43 10.76
N ARG A 303 -21.66 -10.00 9.73
CA ARG A 303 -22.98 -10.57 9.44
C ARG A 303 -22.87 -11.81 8.56
N GLU A 304 -23.58 -12.84 8.94
CA GLU A 304 -23.64 -14.11 8.21
C GLU A 304 -24.28 -13.96 6.81
N ASP A 305 -25.35 -13.13 6.72
CA ASP A 305 -26.06 -12.88 5.46
C ASP A 305 -25.15 -12.16 4.43
N LEU A 306 -24.31 -11.24 4.89
CA LEU A 306 -23.34 -10.58 4.04
C LEU A 306 -22.26 -11.57 3.55
N LEU A 307 -21.75 -12.44 4.44
CA LEU A 307 -20.79 -13.47 4.04
C LEU A 307 -21.37 -14.37 2.94
N TYR A 308 -22.60 -14.84 3.05
CA TYR A 308 -23.22 -15.67 2.00
C TYR A 308 -23.31 -14.96 0.64
N ARG A 309 -23.49 -13.65 0.63
CA ARG A 309 -23.55 -12.86 -0.61
C ARG A 309 -22.19 -12.58 -1.20
N LEU A 310 -21.16 -12.42 -0.39
CA LEU A 310 -19.77 -12.21 -0.84
C LEU A 310 -19.09 -13.52 -1.27
N ASN A 311 -19.42 -14.63 -0.65
CA ASN A 311 -18.76 -15.93 -0.79
C ASN A 311 -19.39 -16.82 -1.88
N VAL A 312 -19.68 -16.23 -3.04
CA VAL A 312 -20.20 -17.00 -4.20
C VAL A 312 -19.06 -17.78 -4.88
N PHE A 313 -17.95 -17.11 -5.13
CA PHE A 313 -16.72 -17.71 -5.62
C PHE A 313 -15.58 -17.39 -4.65
N THR A 314 -14.84 -18.39 -4.21
CA THR A 314 -13.72 -18.19 -3.28
C THR A 314 -12.41 -18.56 -3.94
N ILE A 315 -11.40 -17.70 -3.75
CA ILE A 315 -10.02 -17.95 -4.15
C ILE A 315 -9.15 -17.86 -2.90
N TYR A 316 -8.42 -18.93 -2.60
CA TYR A 316 -7.46 -18.97 -1.50
C TYR A 316 -6.06 -18.71 -2.02
N LEU A 317 -5.40 -17.69 -1.45
CA LEU A 317 -4.01 -17.40 -1.74
C LEU A 317 -3.12 -18.17 -0.77
N PRO A 318 -2.26 -19.05 -1.28
CA PRO A 318 -1.34 -19.77 -0.43
C PRO A 318 -0.30 -18.79 0.16
N PRO A 319 0.06 -18.93 1.44
CA PRO A 319 1.17 -18.20 2.03
C PRO A 319 2.49 -18.63 1.38
N LEU A 320 3.52 -17.78 1.45
CA LEU A 320 4.80 -18.02 0.77
C LEU A 320 5.48 -19.33 1.20
N ARG A 321 5.33 -19.70 2.47
CA ARG A 321 5.86 -20.99 3.02
C ARG A 321 5.23 -22.24 2.37
N GLU A 322 4.07 -22.14 1.74
CA GLU A 322 3.42 -23.25 1.01
C GLU A 322 3.73 -23.27 -0.49
N ARG A 323 4.51 -22.27 -0.97
CA ARG A 323 4.95 -22.18 -2.37
C ARG A 323 6.42 -21.76 -2.47
N GLN A 324 7.27 -22.45 -1.73
CA GLN A 324 8.71 -22.18 -1.67
C GLN A 324 9.41 -22.30 -3.03
N GLU A 325 8.85 -23.12 -3.94
CA GLU A 325 9.33 -23.23 -5.32
C GLU A 325 9.28 -21.90 -6.09
N ASP A 326 8.42 -20.97 -5.65
CA ASP A 326 8.34 -19.64 -6.26
C ASP A 326 9.39 -18.65 -5.74
N LEU A 327 10.05 -18.97 -4.61
CA LEU A 327 10.98 -18.07 -3.92
C LEU A 327 12.12 -17.59 -4.83
N PRO A 328 12.81 -18.43 -5.59
CA PRO A 328 13.89 -17.97 -6.47
C PRO A 328 13.41 -16.98 -7.51
N MET A 329 12.25 -17.24 -8.12
CA MET A 329 11.66 -16.39 -9.14
C MET A 329 11.20 -15.04 -8.56
N LEU A 330 10.62 -15.05 -7.36
CA LEU A 330 10.21 -13.84 -6.65
C LEU A 330 11.42 -12.98 -6.27
N ILE A 331 12.48 -13.59 -5.74
CA ILE A 331 13.72 -12.87 -5.42
C ILE A 331 14.30 -12.22 -6.67
N GLN A 332 14.43 -12.96 -7.77
CA GLN A 332 14.94 -12.43 -9.03
C GLN A 332 14.08 -11.29 -9.57
N HIS A 333 12.75 -11.42 -9.47
CA HIS A 333 11.81 -10.35 -9.82
C HIS A 333 12.04 -9.09 -8.98
N PHE A 334 12.23 -9.23 -7.67
CA PHE A 334 12.47 -8.06 -6.80
C PHE A 334 13.86 -7.46 -6.99
N ILE A 335 14.89 -8.25 -7.27
CA ILE A 335 16.22 -7.73 -7.65
C ILE A 335 16.08 -6.88 -8.92
N GLN A 336 15.43 -7.38 -9.96
CA GLN A 336 15.19 -6.63 -11.20
C GLN A 336 14.38 -5.36 -10.95
N LYS A 337 13.35 -5.42 -10.14
CA LYS A 337 12.54 -4.25 -9.76
C LYS A 337 13.37 -3.18 -9.04
N ASN A 338 14.36 -3.59 -8.26
CA ASN A 338 15.23 -2.70 -7.49
C ASN A 338 16.57 -2.38 -8.22
N SER A 339 16.72 -2.73 -9.49
CA SER A 339 17.94 -2.48 -10.27
C SER A 339 18.32 -1.00 -10.37
N THR A 340 17.36 -0.08 -10.21
CA THR A 340 17.62 1.36 -10.15
C THR A 340 18.28 1.80 -8.83
N LEU A 341 18.08 1.06 -7.73
CA LEU A 341 18.71 1.35 -6.43
C LEU A 341 20.16 0.90 -6.44
N ASN A 342 20.44 -0.29 -6.96
CA ASN A 342 21.77 -0.84 -7.07
C ASN A 342 21.91 -1.71 -8.34
N PRO A 343 22.37 -1.15 -9.44
CA PRO A 343 22.48 -1.88 -10.70
C PRO A 343 23.58 -2.97 -10.71
N ARG A 344 24.42 -3.05 -9.67
CA ARG A 344 25.45 -4.07 -9.52
C ARG A 344 24.89 -5.42 -9.12
N VAL A 345 23.76 -5.42 -8.37
CA VAL A 345 23.15 -6.66 -7.87
C VAL A 345 22.39 -7.33 -9.01
N VAL A 346 22.84 -8.52 -9.40
CA VAL A 346 22.27 -9.29 -10.51
C VAL A 346 21.54 -10.56 -10.05
N GLY A 347 21.79 -11.03 -8.81
CA GLY A 347 21.21 -12.27 -8.32
C GLY A 347 21.42 -12.51 -6.83
N VAL A 348 21.12 -13.74 -6.40
CA VAL A 348 21.28 -14.23 -5.03
C VAL A 348 22.20 -15.44 -5.03
N ASP A 349 23.09 -15.54 -4.04
CA ASP A 349 23.96 -16.70 -3.83
C ASP A 349 23.13 -17.93 -3.45
N PRO A 350 23.50 -19.14 -3.90
CA PRO A 350 22.78 -20.39 -3.57
C PRO A 350 22.65 -20.65 -2.07
N ASN A 351 23.68 -20.32 -1.26
CA ASN A 351 23.62 -20.49 0.19
C ASN A 351 22.64 -19.49 0.82
N ALA A 352 22.60 -18.27 0.30
CA ALA A 352 21.60 -17.28 0.73
C ALA A 352 20.19 -17.74 0.37
N LEU A 353 19.99 -18.28 -0.84
CA LEU A 353 18.70 -18.82 -1.25
C LEU A 353 18.26 -19.99 -0.37
N GLU A 354 19.17 -20.91 -0.03
CA GLU A 354 18.88 -22.02 0.90
C GLU A 354 18.49 -21.49 2.27
N MET A 355 19.25 -20.52 2.80
CA MET A 355 18.91 -19.85 4.06
C MET A 355 17.49 -19.21 4.01
N LEU A 356 17.19 -18.46 2.96
CA LEU A 356 15.89 -17.79 2.79
C LEU A 356 14.74 -18.79 2.63
N SER A 357 14.98 -20.00 2.11
CA SER A 357 13.95 -21.05 2.00
C SER A 357 13.52 -21.62 3.36
N HIS A 358 14.36 -21.49 4.40
CA HIS A 358 14.03 -21.93 5.76
C HIS A 358 13.34 -20.85 6.60
N TRP A 359 13.27 -19.62 6.08
CA TRP A 359 12.60 -18.51 6.77
C TRP A 359 11.07 -18.67 6.66
N PRO A 360 10.32 -18.44 7.74
CA PRO A 360 8.87 -18.70 7.76
C PRO A 360 8.05 -17.74 6.91
N TRP A 361 8.57 -16.53 6.60
CA TRP A 361 7.92 -15.49 5.80
C TRP A 361 6.52 -15.16 6.32
N GLU A 362 6.39 -14.80 7.60
CA GLU A 362 5.09 -14.47 8.21
C GLU A 362 4.40 -13.29 7.52
N GLY A 363 5.17 -12.30 7.06
CA GLY A 363 4.70 -11.19 6.24
C GLY A 363 4.62 -11.50 4.74
N ASN A 364 4.86 -12.77 4.33
CA ASN A 364 4.71 -13.29 2.97
C ASN A 364 5.52 -12.50 1.92
N ILE A 365 4.93 -12.21 0.75
CA ILE A 365 5.60 -11.54 -0.37
C ILE A 365 5.98 -10.09 -0.01
N ARG A 366 5.19 -9.41 0.83
CA ARG A 366 5.50 -8.04 1.27
C ARG A 366 6.76 -8.00 2.13
N GLU A 367 6.94 -8.96 3.02
CA GLU A 367 8.15 -9.11 3.81
C GLU A 367 9.35 -9.41 2.91
N LEU A 368 9.22 -10.39 2.00
CA LEU A 368 10.26 -10.73 1.03
C LEU A 368 10.68 -9.52 0.19
N GLU A 369 9.73 -8.77 -0.36
CA GLU A 369 9.98 -7.57 -1.14
C GLU A 369 10.79 -6.54 -0.35
N ASN A 370 10.38 -6.26 0.90
CA ASN A 370 11.07 -5.31 1.77
C ASN A 370 12.48 -5.77 2.13
N VAL A 371 12.66 -7.06 2.42
CA VAL A 371 13.97 -7.64 2.73
C VAL A 371 14.90 -7.51 1.52
N ILE A 372 14.45 -7.96 0.33
CA ILE A 372 15.27 -7.85 -0.89
C ILE A 372 15.58 -6.40 -1.23
N GLN A 373 14.62 -5.49 -1.13
CA GLN A 373 14.84 -4.06 -1.39
C GLN A 373 15.93 -3.48 -0.48
N ARG A 374 15.85 -3.75 0.83
CA ARG A 374 16.82 -3.27 1.81
C ARG A 374 18.19 -3.89 1.58
N THR A 375 18.24 -5.19 1.33
CA THR A 375 19.49 -5.90 1.07
C THR A 375 20.16 -5.41 -0.21
N CYS A 376 19.42 -5.24 -1.31
CA CYS A 376 19.95 -4.67 -2.56
C CYS A 376 20.54 -3.27 -2.35
N ALA A 377 19.89 -2.42 -1.53
CA ALA A 377 20.37 -1.06 -1.29
C ALA A 377 21.73 -1.01 -0.55
N LEU A 378 22.02 -2.04 0.26
CA LEU A 378 23.21 -2.10 1.10
C LEU A 378 24.28 -3.04 0.56
N ALA A 379 23.99 -3.87 -0.44
CA ALA A 379 24.91 -4.86 -0.98
C ALA A 379 26.08 -4.22 -1.73
N GLU A 380 27.27 -4.73 -1.46
CA GLU A 380 28.51 -4.33 -2.15
C GLU A 380 28.88 -5.31 -3.29
N SER A 381 28.32 -6.52 -3.26
CA SER A 381 28.59 -7.62 -4.21
C SER A 381 27.53 -7.73 -5.30
N GLU A 382 27.88 -8.39 -6.42
CA GLU A 382 26.93 -8.67 -7.51
C GLU A 382 25.87 -9.69 -7.14
N TYR A 383 26.18 -10.61 -6.20
CA TYR A 383 25.26 -11.61 -5.70
C TYR A 383 25.04 -11.39 -4.21
N LEU A 384 23.77 -11.36 -3.80
CA LEU A 384 23.38 -11.23 -2.40
C LEU A 384 23.80 -12.48 -1.62
N ARG A 385 24.63 -12.33 -0.60
CA ARG A 385 25.19 -13.40 0.23
C ARG A 385 24.40 -13.54 1.53
N PRO A 386 24.54 -14.66 2.28
CA PRO A 386 23.89 -14.82 3.59
C PRO A 386 24.15 -13.64 4.54
N GLU A 387 25.38 -13.11 4.55
CA GLU A 387 25.81 -12.00 5.42
C GLU A 387 25.10 -10.69 5.10
N ASP A 388 24.60 -10.51 3.88
CA ASP A 388 23.86 -9.31 3.46
C ASP A 388 22.47 -9.28 4.10
N PHE A 389 21.93 -10.43 4.52
CA PHE A 389 20.62 -10.59 5.18
C PHE A 389 20.77 -10.62 6.71
N LYS A 390 21.40 -9.60 7.30
CA LYS A 390 21.86 -9.58 8.70
C LYS A 390 20.79 -10.00 9.72
N GLU A 391 19.56 -9.53 9.58
CA GLU A 391 18.48 -9.82 10.54
C GLU A 391 18.09 -11.30 10.50
N ILE A 392 17.82 -11.83 9.29
CA ILE A 392 17.46 -13.24 9.07
C ILE A 392 18.61 -14.16 9.47
N TYR A 393 19.83 -13.79 9.07
CA TYR A 393 21.03 -14.56 9.40
C TYR A 393 21.24 -14.67 10.91
N HIS A 394 21.14 -13.57 11.65
CA HIS A 394 21.32 -13.60 13.10
C HIS A 394 20.25 -14.42 13.85
N GLU A 395 18.99 -14.38 13.38
CA GLU A 395 17.92 -15.17 14.01
C GLU A 395 18.04 -16.66 13.69
N LEU A 396 18.33 -17.02 12.45
CA LEU A 396 18.52 -18.44 12.06
C LEU A 396 19.74 -19.05 12.73
N VAL A 397 20.87 -18.33 12.83
CA VAL A 397 22.08 -18.83 13.47
C VAL A 397 21.88 -19.03 14.97
N LYS A 398 21.08 -18.19 15.64
CA LYS A 398 20.73 -18.36 17.06
C LYS A 398 19.81 -19.55 17.30
N GLY A 399 18.96 -19.90 16.33
CA GLY A 399 17.94 -20.95 16.47
C GLY A 399 18.29 -22.33 15.94
N HIS A 400 19.27 -22.45 15.03
CA HIS A 400 19.60 -23.70 14.35
C HIS A 400 21.10 -23.97 14.25
N PRO A 401 21.63 -25.01 14.93
CA PRO A 401 23.06 -25.37 14.89
C PRO A 401 23.58 -25.82 13.53
N LYS A 402 22.72 -25.97 12.51
CA LYS A 402 23.11 -26.33 11.13
C LYS A 402 23.68 -25.17 10.30
N PHE A 403 23.50 -23.92 10.74
CA PHE A 403 24.03 -22.74 10.06
C PHE A 403 25.25 -22.15 10.76
N VAL A 404 26.08 -23.00 11.39
CA VAL A 404 27.37 -22.55 11.92
C VAL A 404 28.31 -22.33 10.75
N VAL A 405 28.48 -21.08 10.35
CA VAL A 405 29.60 -20.68 9.49
C VAL A 405 30.89 -20.98 10.23
N PRO A 406 31.88 -21.65 9.61
CA PRO A 406 33.20 -21.76 10.18
C PRO A 406 33.71 -20.34 10.44
N LYS A 407 33.97 -20.01 11.71
CA LYS A 407 34.71 -18.78 12.04
C LYS A 407 36.06 -18.91 11.32
N ASP A 408 36.44 -17.88 10.55
CA ASP A 408 37.81 -17.63 10.14
C ASP A 408 38.66 -17.54 11.41
N THR A 409 39.11 -18.68 11.91
CA THR A 409 40.24 -18.74 12.81
C THR A 409 41.47 -18.67 11.93
N GLY A 410 41.99 -17.45 11.83
CA GLY A 410 43.34 -17.26 11.30
C GLY A 410 44.30 -18.15 12.10
N ASN A 411 44.71 -19.22 11.49
CA ASN A 411 45.94 -19.93 11.74
C ASN A 411 46.41 -20.53 10.41
N GLU A 412 47.50 -19.97 9.93
CA GLU A 412 48.30 -20.46 8.84
C GLU A 412 48.71 -21.89 9.14
N GLU A 413 48.16 -22.87 8.43
CA GLU A 413 48.87 -24.08 8.11
C GLU A 413 48.59 -24.43 6.64
N SER A 414 49.64 -24.38 5.88
CA SER A 414 49.80 -24.64 4.46
C SER A 414 49.16 -25.95 4.02
N GLY A 415 48.04 -25.84 3.34
CA GLY A 415 47.44 -26.87 2.51
C GLY A 415 46.65 -26.17 1.43
N GLU A 416 47.20 -26.15 0.21
CA GLU A 416 46.51 -25.59 -0.97
C GLU A 416 45.14 -26.26 -1.15
N VAL A 417 44.11 -25.59 -0.68
CA VAL A 417 42.74 -25.84 -1.08
C VAL A 417 42.36 -24.72 -2.04
N SER A 418 42.47 -25.04 -3.31
CA SER A 418 41.98 -24.14 -4.36
C SER A 418 40.53 -23.80 -4.09
N SER A 419 40.25 -22.52 -3.82
CA SER A 419 38.95 -21.93 -3.74
C SER A 419 38.24 -22.07 -5.08
N SER A 420 37.46 -23.15 -5.28
CA SER A 420 36.52 -23.26 -6.39
C SER A 420 35.32 -22.37 -6.11
N MET A 421 35.37 -21.15 -6.61
CA MET A 421 34.23 -20.24 -6.61
C MET A 421 33.08 -20.87 -7.40
N GLY A 422 31.95 -21.12 -6.71
CA GLY A 422 30.64 -20.99 -7.33
C GLY A 422 30.13 -22.15 -8.16
N SER A 423 30.46 -23.42 -7.85
CA SER A 423 29.76 -24.56 -8.47
C SER A 423 28.35 -24.73 -7.85
N PRO A 424 27.29 -24.87 -8.66
CA PRO A 424 25.94 -25.18 -8.17
C PRO A 424 25.81 -26.63 -7.68
N PHE A 425 26.89 -27.37 -7.69
CA PHE A 425 26.93 -28.77 -7.29
C PHE A 425 27.52 -28.92 -5.89
N THR A 426 26.80 -29.56 -4.99
CA THR A 426 27.31 -29.93 -3.67
C THR A 426 27.94 -31.33 -3.76
N LEU A 427 29.25 -31.40 -3.61
CA LEU A 427 30.01 -32.65 -3.57
C LEU A 427 29.83 -33.32 -2.20
N ILE A 428 29.38 -34.58 -2.19
CA ILE A 428 29.34 -35.45 -1.00
C ILE A 428 30.47 -36.49 -1.04
N SER A 429 31.34 -36.43 -2.05
CA SER A 429 32.45 -37.37 -2.20
C SER A 429 33.79 -36.64 -2.28
N ASN A 430 34.78 -37.11 -1.52
CA ASN A 430 36.15 -36.63 -1.53
C ASN A 430 36.96 -37.15 -2.74
N ASN A 431 36.29 -37.57 -3.81
CA ASN A 431 36.98 -38.14 -4.99
C ASN A 431 37.48 -37.04 -5.91
N ARG A 432 38.79 -36.91 -6.09
CA ARG A 432 39.46 -35.91 -6.97
C ARG A 432 38.97 -35.97 -8.42
N SER A 433 38.63 -37.16 -8.94
CA SER A 433 38.12 -37.32 -10.31
C SER A 433 36.76 -36.63 -10.45
N PHE A 434 35.89 -36.74 -9.43
CA PHE A 434 34.60 -36.11 -9.40
C PHE A 434 34.69 -34.57 -9.41
N ALA A 435 35.63 -33.98 -8.66
CA ALA A 435 35.85 -32.52 -8.64
C ALA A 435 36.25 -32.00 -10.01
N LYS A 436 37.14 -32.71 -10.72
CA LYS A 436 37.61 -32.30 -12.04
C LYS A 436 36.48 -32.28 -13.10
N HIS A 437 35.62 -33.29 -13.12
CA HIS A 437 34.50 -33.35 -14.04
C HIS A 437 33.38 -32.31 -13.68
N SER A 438 33.17 -32.03 -12.40
CA SER A 438 32.22 -31.01 -11.99
C SER A 438 32.61 -29.61 -12.44
N GLU A 439 33.90 -29.27 -12.42
CA GLU A 439 34.40 -27.98 -12.95
C GLU A 439 34.20 -27.86 -14.46
N GLN A 440 34.50 -28.92 -15.21
CA GLN A 440 34.30 -28.93 -16.66
C GLN A 440 32.83 -28.76 -17.04
N LEU A 441 31.94 -29.48 -16.38
CA LEU A 441 30.47 -29.34 -16.56
C LEU A 441 29.98 -27.94 -16.19
N TRP A 442 30.52 -27.37 -15.12
CA TRP A 442 30.20 -26.01 -14.71
C TRP A 442 30.54 -24.98 -15.80
N HIS A 443 31.72 -25.09 -16.44
CA HIS A 443 32.11 -24.22 -17.56
C HIS A 443 31.14 -24.37 -18.73
N VAL A 444 30.80 -25.57 -19.12
CA VAL A 444 29.88 -25.84 -20.24
C VAL A 444 28.51 -25.27 -19.96
N PHE A 445 27.96 -25.45 -18.73
CA PHE A 445 26.71 -24.87 -18.37
C PHE A 445 26.71 -23.34 -18.36
N ARG A 446 27.77 -22.73 -17.87
CA ARG A 446 27.92 -21.28 -17.80
C ARG A 446 28.02 -20.66 -19.19
N GLU A 447 28.82 -21.22 -20.08
CA GLU A 447 29.02 -20.75 -21.45
C GLU A 447 27.76 -20.83 -22.29
N ASN A 448 26.90 -21.81 -22.04
CA ASN A 448 25.63 -22.00 -22.72
C ASN A 448 24.40 -21.41 -21.95
N ASN A 449 24.68 -20.48 -21.04
CA ASN A 449 23.64 -19.77 -20.29
C ASN A 449 22.61 -20.72 -19.66
N TRP A 450 23.07 -21.86 -19.12
CA TRP A 450 22.29 -22.92 -18.47
C TRP A 450 21.33 -23.69 -19.39
N LYS A 451 21.47 -23.58 -20.71
CA LYS A 451 20.62 -24.26 -21.67
C LYS A 451 21.37 -25.39 -22.34
N LEU A 452 21.33 -26.59 -21.76
CA LEU A 452 21.99 -27.78 -22.29
C LEU A 452 21.61 -28.12 -23.75
N TRP A 453 20.38 -27.82 -24.17
CA TRP A 453 19.95 -28.03 -25.55
C TRP A 453 20.57 -27.09 -26.57
N GLN A 454 21.33 -26.08 -26.14
CA GLN A 454 22.05 -25.14 -27.00
C GLN A 454 23.54 -25.51 -27.14
N VAL A 455 23.97 -26.60 -26.52
CA VAL A 455 25.39 -27.05 -26.64
C VAL A 455 25.61 -27.74 -27.99
N ASP A 456 26.59 -27.30 -28.74
CA ASP A 456 26.87 -27.83 -30.07
C ASP A 456 27.36 -29.29 -30.02
N ASN A 457 27.98 -29.72 -28.93
CA ASN A 457 28.50 -31.09 -28.74
C ASN A 457 27.77 -31.83 -27.60
N ARG A 458 26.51 -32.17 -27.84
CA ARG A 458 25.63 -32.84 -26.84
C ARG A 458 26.15 -34.21 -26.40
N ASP A 459 26.81 -34.94 -27.29
CA ASP A 459 27.29 -36.28 -26.99
C ASP A 459 28.47 -36.24 -26.02
N GLU A 460 29.36 -35.25 -26.15
CA GLU A 460 30.48 -35.07 -25.23
C GLU A 460 29.98 -34.67 -23.82
N VAL A 461 29.01 -33.75 -23.74
CA VAL A 461 28.38 -33.37 -22.45
C VAL A 461 27.66 -34.57 -21.80
N ARG A 462 26.99 -35.35 -22.61
CA ARG A 462 26.32 -36.58 -22.13
C ARG A 462 27.32 -37.60 -21.61
N GLN A 463 28.43 -37.77 -22.30
CA GLN A 463 29.49 -38.68 -21.85
C GLN A 463 30.14 -38.18 -20.55
N MET A 464 30.45 -36.89 -20.44
CA MET A 464 30.98 -36.27 -19.23
C MET A 464 29.98 -36.43 -18.03
N LEU A 465 28.68 -36.26 -18.28
CA LEU A 465 27.63 -36.47 -17.27
C LEU A 465 27.59 -37.92 -16.83
N THR A 466 27.69 -38.88 -17.77
CA THR A 466 27.67 -40.30 -17.47
C THR A 466 28.87 -40.69 -16.63
N GLU A 467 30.09 -40.30 -17.05
CA GLU A 467 31.33 -40.55 -16.31
C GLU A 467 31.29 -39.88 -14.91
N TRP A 468 30.73 -38.68 -14.83
CA TRP A 468 30.59 -37.98 -13.57
C TRP A 468 29.61 -38.71 -12.61
N LEU A 469 28.47 -39.20 -13.11
CA LEU A 469 27.48 -39.96 -12.33
C LEU A 469 28.02 -41.32 -11.89
N GLU A 470 28.84 -41.99 -12.68
CA GLU A 470 29.49 -43.23 -12.32
C GLU A 470 30.49 -43.08 -11.17
N THR A 471 31.12 -41.92 -11.05
CA THR A 471 32.10 -41.60 -10.00
C THR A 471 31.49 -40.98 -8.75
N ALA A 472 30.20 -40.55 -8.80
CA ALA A 472 29.52 -39.93 -7.69
C ALA A 472 28.63 -40.90 -6.93
N THR A 473 28.78 -40.91 -5.62
CA THR A 473 27.88 -41.63 -4.72
C THR A 473 26.56 -40.89 -4.50
N TYR A 474 26.59 -39.56 -4.62
CA TYR A 474 25.44 -38.69 -4.43
C TYR A 474 25.68 -37.31 -5.03
N VAL A 475 24.75 -36.74 -5.81
CA VAL A 475 24.81 -35.40 -6.36
C VAL A 475 23.52 -34.69 -6.13
N LYS A 476 23.59 -33.49 -5.53
CA LYS A 476 22.45 -32.57 -5.44
C LYS A 476 22.67 -31.45 -6.45
N VAL A 477 21.82 -31.38 -7.46
CA VAL A 477 21.83 -30.28 -8.44
C VAL A 477 20.87 -29.20 -7.93
N GLY A 478 21.39 -28.01 -7.65
CA GLY A 478 20.58 -26.82 -7.42
C GLY A 478 19.74 -26.52 -8.66
N HIS A 479 18.77 -25.82 -8.73
CA HIS A 479 17.90 -25.28 -9.79
C HIS A 479 17.45 -26.16 -10.98
N PHE A 480 18.08 -27.26 -11.32
CA PHE A 480 17.81 -28.05 -12.54
C PHE A 480 17.21 -29.45 -12.31
N GLY A 481 16.42 -29.59 -11.26
CA GLY A 481 15.74 -30.84 -10.99
C GLY A 481 16.57 -31.81 -10.14
N ARG A 482 15.89 -32.70 -9.47
CA ARG A 482 16.50 -33.77 -8.67
C ARG A 482 17.09 -34.77 -9.64
N ILE A 483 18.40 -34.85 -9.73
CA ILE A 483 19.02 -36.11 -10.11
C ILE A 483 18.95 -36.97 -8.87
N GLN A 484 17.89 -37.76 -8.76
CA GLN A 484 17.79 -38.80 -7.75
C GLN A 484 18.73 -39.93 -8.16
N THR A 485 19.79 -40.01 -7.42
CA THR A 485 20.64 -41.18 -7.24
C THR A 485 20.76 -42.13 -8.39
N ALA A 486 21.98 -42.29 -8.70
CA ALA A 486 22.52 -43.59 -8.97
C ALA A 486 21.88 -44.32 -10.14
N ARG A 487 22.69 -44.57 -11.08
CA ARG A 487 22.70 -45.73 -12.00
C ARG A 487 21.45 -46.01 -12.86
N ASP A 488 20.23 -45.63 -12.42
CA ASP A 488 19.03 -46.13 -13.11
C ASP A 488 18.12 -45.12 -13.76
N GLN A 489 18.33 -43.79 -13.57
CA GLN A 489 17.51 -42.79 -14.24
C GLN A 489 18.32 -41.51 -14.54
N VAL A 490 18.99 -41.49 -15.64
CA VAL A 490 19.33 -40.24 -16.34
C VAL A 490 18.02 -39.78 -16.99
N LEU A 491 17.34 -38.79 -16.42
CA LEU A 491 16.23 -38.16 -17.08
C LEU A 491 16.70 -37.55 -18.40
N PRO A 492 15.96 -37.73 -19.48
CA PRO A 492 16.30 -37.12 -20.76
C PRO A 492 16.30 -35.59 -20.58
N VAL A 493 17.43 -35.00 -20.91
CA VAL A 493 17.62 -33.54 -20.98
C VAL A 493 17.00 -33.03 -22.26
#